data_9a67f4f5a6456ed710fe68df9c568b10
#
_entry.id   9a67f4f5a6456ed710fe68df9c568b10
#
_cell.length_a   1.000
_cell.length_b   1.000
_cell.length_c   1.000
_cell.angle_alpha   90.00
_cell.angle_beta   90.00
_cell.angle_gamma   90.00
#
_symmetry.space_group_name_H-M   'P 1'
#
loop_
_entity.id
_entity.type
_entity.pdbx_description
1 polymer ?
#
loop_
_entity_poly.entity_id
_entity_poly.type
_entity_poly.pdbx_seq_one_letter_code
_entity_poly.pdbx_strand_id
1 'polypeptide(L)'
;MSIEDICRKYEVKIEYFDNDLWNRNGIYIDEIKVVFVIKNLAPEKQKQVILHELGHIDHTEQEYKNAKIKCENEADRNMIHHLLVDALDQLENPSEFNYLDFMKFYNLKTTTEEVMVKEE
;
A
#
# COMPACT_ATOMS: atom_id res chain seq x y z
N MET A 1 7.26 -3.71 9.36
CA MET A 1 7.05 -4.93 8.55
C MET A 1 7.84 -4.83 7.27
N SER A 2 8.68 -5.81 6.96
CA SER A 2 9.41 -5.84 5.70
C SER A 2 8.52 -6.36 4.57
N ILE A 3 9.00 -6.19 3.32
CA ILE A 3 8.29 -6.75 2.16
C ILE A 3 8.17 -8.28 2.31
N GLU A 4 9.21 -8.93 2.83
CA GLU A 4 9.20 -10.38 3.06
C GLU A 4 8.15 -10.80 4.09
N ASP A 5 7.99 -10.02 5.15
CA ASP A 5 6.95 -10.25 6.16
C ASP A 5 5.56 -10.09 5.56
N ILE A 6 5.36 -9.11 4.70
CA ILE A 6 4.11 -8.87 4.00
C ILE A 6 3.77 -10.06 3.11
N CYS A 7 4.75 -10.56 2.36
CA CYS A 7 4.56 -11.73 1.48
C CYS A 7 4.13 -12.96 2.28
N ARG A 8 4.73 -13.18 3.43
CA ARG A 8 4.36 -14.32 4.30
C ARG A 8 2.94 -14.17 4.87
N LYS A 9 2.62 -12.96 5.33
CA LYS A 9 1.30 -12.70 5.92
C LYS A 9 0.16 -12.93 4.92
N TYR A 10 0.34 -12.48 3.68
CA TYR A 10 -0.69 -12.57 2.64
C TYR A 10 -0.55 -13.79 1.73
N GLU A 11 0.50 -14.59 1.94
CA GLU A 11 0.79 -15.78 1.12
C GLU A 11 0.89 -15.45 -0.37
N VAL A 12 1.62 -14.38 -0.68
CA VAL A 12 1.82 -13.90 -2.04
C VAL A 12 3.29 -13.82 -2.39
N LYS A 13 3.58 -13.77 -3.70
CA LYS A 13 4.92 -13.53 -4.23
C LYS A 13 4.98 -12.15 -4.86
N ILE A 14 6.18 -11.57 -4.89
CA ILE A 14 6.42 -10.29 -5.55
C ILE A 14 7.29 -10.54 -6.77
N GLU A 15 6.88 -10.02 -7.92
CA GLU A 15 7.64 -10.03 -9.16
C GLU A 15 7.85 -8.60 -9.63
N TYR A 16 9.03 -8.31 -10.12
CA TYR A 16 9.39 -6.97 -10.59
C TYR A 16 9.39 -6.92 -12.11
N PHE A 17 8.92 -5.83 -12.69
CA PHE A 17 8.89 -5.65 -14.13
C PHE A 17 9.43 -4.28 -14.55
N ASP A 18 9.80 -4.14 -15.83
CA ASP A 18 10.34 -2.90 -16.37
C ASP A 18 9.24 -1.90 -16.69
N ASN A 19 9.56 -0.61 -16.58
CA ASN A 19 8.61 0.50 -16.83
C ASN A 19 7.98 0.47 -18.23
N ASP A 20 8.65 -0.13 -19.20
CA ASP A 20 8.23 -0.10 -20.59
C ASP A 20 7.00 -0.97 -20.87
N LEU A 21 6.62 -1.83 -19.92
CA LEU A 21 5.55 -2.81 -20.14
C LEU A 21 4.16 -2.29 -19.77
N TRP A 22 4.06 -1.42 -18.76
CA TRP A 22 2.78 -0.95 -18.24
C TRP A 22 2.86 0.50 -17.76
N ASN A 23 1.69 1.19 -17.80
CA ASN A 23 1.53 2.52 -17.23
C ASN A 23 1.21 2.51 -15.73
N ARG A 24 1.25 1.35 -15.08
CA ARG A 24 0.92 1.19 -13.67
C ARG A 24 2.17 0.94 -12.85
N ASN A 25 2.16 1.39 -11.60
CA ASN A 25 3.23 1.09 -10.65
C ASN A 25 3.18 -0.34 -10.16
N GLY A 26 2.01 -0.97 -10.16
CA GLY A 26 1.87 -2.37 -9.78
C GLY A 26 0.47 -2.91 -10.06
N ILE A 27 0.33 -4.23 -9.92
CA ILE A 27 -0.95 -4.92 -10.03
C ILE A 27 -0.87 -6.25 -9.26
N TYR A 28 -1.97 -6.64 -8.61
CA TYR A 28 -2.10 -7.93 -7.97
C TYR A 28 -2.95 -8.87 -8.83
N ILE A 29 -2.47 -10.08 -9.07
CA ILE A 29 -3.20 -11.12 -9.80
C ILE A 29 -3.51 -12.26 -8.85
N ASP A 30 -4.77 -12.40 -8.48
CA ASP A 30 -5.22 -13.35 -7.46
C ASP A 30 -5.07 -14.81 -7.89
N GLU A 31 -5.30 -15.12 -9.17
CA GLU A 31 -5.21 -16.49 -9.66
C GLU A 31 -3.85 -17.13 -9.40
N ILE A 32 -2.79 -16.33 -9.46
CA ILE A 32 -1.43 -16.84 -9.25
C ILE A 32 -0.79 -16.34 -7.96
N LYS A 33 -1.53 -15.53 -7.17
CA LYS A 33 -1.06 -14.97 -5.91
C LYS A 33 0.25 -14.19 -6.05
N VAL A 34 0.33 -13.34 -7.07
CA VAL A 34 1.52 -12.53 -7.36
C VAL A 34 1.17 -11.06 -7.44
N VAL A 35 1.99 -10.23 -6.78
CA VAL A 35 1.96 -8.77 -6.95
C VAL A 35 3.10 -8.41 -7.89
N PHE A 36 2.79 -7.76 -9.00
CA PHE A 36 3.78 -7.22 -9.93
C PHE A 36 4.05 -5.76 -9.58
N VAL A 37 5.31 -5.38 -9.47
CA VAL A 37 5.73 -4.03 -9.07
C VAL A 37 6.80 -3.53 -10.03
N ILE A 38 6.75 -2.24 -10.37
CA ILE A 38 7.78 -1.61 -11.20
C ILE A 38 9.13 -1.62 -10.45
N LYS A 39 10.17 -2.12 -11.13
CA LYS A 39 11.53 -2.27 -10.62
C LYS A 39 12.19 -0.98 -10.16
N ASN A 40 11.92 0.14 -10.84
CA ASN A 40 12.66 1.39 -10.68
C ASN A 40 12.15 2.31 -9.57
N LEU A 41 11.18 1.86 -8.79
CA LEU A 41 10.68 2.63 -7.65
C LEU A 41 11.62 2.52 -6.45
N ALA A 42 11.70 3.59 -5.66
CA ALA A 42 12.41 3.55 -4.38
C ALA A 42 11.79 2.47 -3.47
N PRO A 43 12.58 1.85 -2.56
CA PRO A 43 12.05 0.79 -1.70
C PRO A 43 10.80 1.16 -0.91
N GLU A 44 10.74 2.38 -0.39
CA GLU A 44 9.57 2.88 0.35
C GLU A 44 8.33 2.95 -0.55
N LYS A 45 8.52 3.35 -1.80
CA LYS A 45 7.44 3.43 -2.77
C LYS A 45 7.00 2.05 -3.23
N GLN A 46 7.93 1.12 -3.41
CA GLN A 46 7.61 -0.27 -3.73
C GLN A 46 6.72 -0.88 -2.64
N LYS A 47 7.10 -0.71 -1.38
CA LYS A 47 6.31 -1.20 -0.24
C LYS A 47 4.91 -0.59 -0.22
N GLN A 48 4.82 0.71 -0.48
CA GLN A 48 3.54 1.42 -0.56
C GLN A 48 2.63 0.84 -1.64
N VAL A 49 3.16 0.61 -2.83
CA VAL A 49 2.43 0.02 -3.96
C VAL A 49 1.96 -1.41 -3.62
N ILE A 50 2.84 -2.22 -3.05
CA ILE A 50 2.51 -3.59 -2.67
C ILE A 50 1.35 -3.62 -1.67
N LEU A 51 1.42 -2.80 -0.63
CA LEU A 51 0.36 -2.73 0.38
C LEU A 51 -0.97 -2.23 -0.19
N HIS A 52 -0.92 -1.29 -1.12
CA HIS A 52 -2.12 -0.81 -1.81
C HIS A 52 -2.77 -1.93 -2.61
N GLU A 53 -1.98 -2.65 -3.43
CA GLU A 53 -2.50 -3.74 -4.25
C GLU A 53 -3.03 -4.89 -3.39
N LEU A 54 -2.38 -5.21 -2.28
CA LEU A 54 -2.88 -6.23 -1.36
C LEU A 54 -4.17 -5.82 -0.65
N GLY A 55 -4.43 -4.51 -0.56
CA GLY A 55 -5.71 -4.02 -0.06
C GLY A 55 -6.90 -4.37 -0.95
N HIS A 56 -6.65 -4.77 -2.20
CA HIS A 56 -7.69 -5.24 -3.12
C HIS A 56 -7.91 -6.76 -3.08
N ILE A 57 -7.20 -7.50 -2.25
CA ILE A 57 -7.19 -8.97 -2.26
C ILE A 57 -8.58 -9.58 -2.13
N ASP A 58 -9.47 -8.94 -1.37
CA ASP A 58 -10.84 -9.39 -1.17
C ASP A 58 -11.84 -8.76 -2.15
N HIS A 59 -11.37 -7.93 -3.07
CA HIS A 59 -12.21 -7.25 -4.04
C HIS A 59 -12.35 -8.10 -5.30
N THR A 60 -13.58 -8.39 -5.71
CA THR A 60 -13.83 -9.04 -6.99
C THR A 60 -13.78 -8.00 -8.11
N GLU A 61 -13.61 -8.45 -9.35
CA GLU A 61 -13.68 -7.58 -10.52
C GLU A 61 -15.02 -6.86 -10.59
N GLN A 62 -16.11 -7.54 -10.26
CA GLN A 62 -17.46 -6.97 -10.25
C GLN A 62 -17.58 -5.85 -9.20
N GLU A 63 -17.09 -6.09 -8.00
CA GLU A 63 -17.11 -5.08 -6.92
C GLU A 63 -16.31 -3.85 -7.31
N TYR A 64 -15.13 -4.05 -7.92
CA TYR A 64 -14.29 -2.95 -8.35
C TYR A 64 -14.98 -2.09 -9.41
N LYS A 65 -15.66 -2.71 -10.37
CA LYS A 65 -16.42 -1.99 -11.40
C LYS A 65 -17.58 -1.18 -10.82
N ASN A 66 -18.28 -1.75 -9.83
CA ASN A 66 -19.48 -1.14 -9.27
C ASN A 66 -19.20 -0.11 -8.17
N ALA A 67 -18.07 -0.24 -7.47
CA ALA A 67 -17.73 0.60 -6.33
C ALA A 67 -16.24 0.95 -6.31
N LYS A 68 -15.73 1.45 -7.42
CA LYS A 68 -14.30 1.74 -7.60
C LYS A 68 -13.74 2.63 -6.50
N ILE A 69 -14.42 3.74 -6.19
CA ILE A 69 -13.93 4.69 -5.18
C ILE A 69 -13.85 4.01 -3.81
N LYS A 70 -14.85 3.21 -3.46
CA LYS A 70 -14.87 2.47 -2.20
C LYS A 70 -13.70 1.48 -2.13
N CYS A 71 -13.47 0.71 -3.20
CA CYS A 71 -12.39 -0.26 -3.25
C CYS A 71 -11.02 0.42 -3.15
N GLU A 72 -10.83 1.54 -3.85
CA GLU A 72 -9.59 2.30 -3.78
C GLU A 72 -9.36 2.87 -2.37
N ASN A 73 -10.41 3.36 -1.71
CA ASN A 73 -10.29 3.86 -0.34
C ASN A 73 -9.96 2.75 0.64
N GLU A 74 -10.53 1.57 0.48
CA GLU A 74 -10.21 0.41 1.33
C GLU A 74 -8.75 -0.01 1.14
N ALA A 75 -8.26 -0.03 -0.11
CA ALA A 75 -6.87 -0.35 -0.41
C ALA A 75 -5.91 0.67 0.20
N ASP A 76 -6.22 1.96 0.09
CA ASP A 76 -5.42 3.03 0.68
C ASP A 76 -5.43 2.96 2.20
N ARG A 77 -6.56 2.67 2.81
CA ARG A 77 -6.67 2.52 4.26
C ARG A 77 -5.82 1.37 4.76
N ASN A 78 -5.83 0.24 4.05
CA ASN A 78 -4.97 -0.90 4.38
C ASN A 78 -3.48 -0.53 4.31
N MET A 79 -3.09 0.14 3.24
CA MET A 79 -1.71 0.61 3.05
C MET A 79 -1.29 1.55 4.18
N ILE A 80 -2.10 2.56 4.47
CA ILE A 80 -1.81 3.57 5.49
C ILE A 80 -1.72 2.92 6.87
N HIS A 81 -2.61 2.00 7.19
CA HIS A 81 -2.58 1.27 8.47
C HIS A 81 -1.23 0.58 8.67
N HIS A 82 -0.77 -0.19 7.68
CA HIS A 82 0.50 -0.91 7.79
C HIS A 82 1.70 0.03 7.89
N LEU A 83 1.71 1.11 7.11
CA LEU A 83 2.79 2.09 7.15
C LEU A 83 2.83 2.82 8.49
N LEU A 84 1.67 3.15 9.06
CA LEU A 84 1.60 3.80 10.38
C LEU A 84 2.10 2.88 11.49
N VAL A 85 1.71 1.62 11.47
CA VAL A 85 2.19 0.64 12.46
C VAL A 85 3.72 0.58 12.42
N ASP A 86 4.31 0.48 11.23
CA ASP A 86 5.75 0.46 11.08
C ASP A 86 6.42 1.74 11.59
N ALA A 87 5.83 2.90 11.28
CA ALA A 87 6.39 4.19 11.70
C ALA A 87 6.36 4.34 13.23
N LEU A 88 5.25 3.94 13.86
CA LEU A 88 5.11 4.01 15.31
C LEU A 88 6.04 3.04 16.02
N ASP A 89 6.26 1.85 15.45
CA ASP A 89 7.17 0.86 16.02
C ASP A 89 8.63 1.33 16.03
N GLN A 90 8.99 2.24 15.13
CA GLN A 90 10.35 2.78 15.04
C GLN A 90 10.60 3.92 16.04
N LEU A 91 9.55 4.45 16.68
CA LEU A 91 9.67 5.54 17.62
C LEU A 91 9.82 5.00 19.04
N GLU A 92 10.76 5.56 19.81
CA GLU A 92 10.89 5.23 21.23
C GLU A 92 9.71 5.78 22.03
N ASN A 93 9.18 6.94 21.61
CA ASN A 93 8.06 7.60 22.25
C ASN A 93 7.00 7.93 21.22
N PRO A 94 5.81 7.32 21.26
CA PRO A 94 4.74 7.58 20.29
C PRO A 94 4.31 9.05 20.20
N SER A 95 4.53 9.85 21.25
CA SER A 95 4.20 11.26 21.23
C SER A 95 5.07 12.08 20.25
N GLU A 96 6.19 11.51 19.80
CA GLU A 96 7.06 12.13 18.81
C GLU A 96 6.52 12.01 17.38
N PHE A 97 5.47 11.22 17.18
CA PHE A 97 4.89 11.02 15.85
C PHE A 97 4.27 12.31 15.32
N ASN A 98 4.64 12.67 14.09
CA ASN A 98 4.09 13.81 13.39
C ASN A 98 3.43 13.35 12.10
N TYR A 99 2.10 13.45 12.04
CA TYR A 99 1.35 12.94 10.88
C TYR A 99 1.64 13.73 9.60
N LEU A 100 2.00 15.00 9.69
CA LEU A 100 2.35 15.80 8.51
C LEU A 100 3.65 15.32 7.88
N ASP A 101 4.66 15.00 8.71
CA ASP A 101 5.91 14.44 8.22
C ASP A 101 5.70 13.06 7.60
N PHE A 102 4.85 12.24 8.21
CA PHE A 102 4.47 10.92 7.70
C PHE A 102 3.82 11.05 6.31
N MET A 103 2.84 11.94 6.17
CA MET A 103 2.17 12.17 4.89
C MET A 103 3.14 12.66 3.82
N LYS A 104 4.07 13.53 4.19
CA LYS A 104 5.08 14.07 3.28
C LYS A 104 6.03 12.97 2.79
N PHE A 105 6.48 12.12 3.70
CA PHE A 105 7.40 11.02 3.39
C PHE A 105 6.80 10.06 2.37
N TYR A 106 5.52 9.71 2.51
CA TYR A 106 4.82 8.81 1.62
C TYR A 106 4.06 9.51 0.50
N ASN A 107 4.19 10.84 0.39
CA ASN A 107 3.54 11.63 -0.66
C ASN A 107 2.02 11.52 -0.64
N LEU A 108 1.44 11.51 0.56
CA LEU A 108 -0.02 11.48 0.76
C LEU A 108 -0.53 12.92 0.76
N LYS A 109 -1.35 13.28 -0.20
CA LYS A 109 -1.74 14.69 -0.43
C LYS A 109 -3.22 14.97 -0.31
N THR A 110 -4.06 13.93 -0.36
CA THR A 110 -5.51 14.15 -0.37
C THR A 110 -6.08 14.33 1.03
N THR A 111 -7.20 15.03 1.11
CA THR A 111 -7.94 15.19 2.37
C THR A 111 -8.40 13.83 2.90
N THR A 112 -8.80 12.93 2.01
CA THR A 112 -9.21 11.58 2.38
C THR A 112 -8.06 10.82 3.04
N GLU A 113 -6.85 10.90 2.47
CA GLU A 113 -5.66 10.25 3.05
C GLU A 113 -5.31 10.85 4.41
N GLU A 114 -5.40 12.18 4.57
CA GLU A 114 -5.18 12.85 5.85
C GLU A 114 -6.14 12.34 6.92
N VAL A 115 -7.43 12.20 6.59
CA VAL A 115 -8.43 11.67 7.52
C VAL A 115 -8.07 10.24 7.92
N MET A 116 -7.67 9.39 6.96
CA MET A 116 -7.26 8.02 7.24
C MET A 116 -6.08 7.95 8.21
N VAL A 117 -5.08 8.82 8.03
CA VAL A 117 -3.92 8.90 8.93
C VAL A 117 -4.35 9.30 10.34
N LYS A 118 -5.21 10.30 10.47
CA LYS A 118 -5.67 10.80 11.78
C LYS A 118 -6.55 9.80 12.53
N GLU A 119 -7.30 8.95 11.83
CA GLU A 119 -8.16 7.94 12.45
C GLU A 119 -7.37 6.77 13.05
N GLU A 120 -6.15 6.55 12.60
CA GLU A 120 -5.29 5.49 13.12
C GLU A 120 -4.51 6.00 14.34
#